data_013c5a2e612b5e03c0dc33c85c6a576d
#
_entry.id   013c5a2e612b5e03c0dc33c85c6a576d
#
_cell.length_a   1.000
_cell.length_b   1.000
_cell.length_c   1.000
_cell.angle_alpha   90.00
_cell.angle_beta   90.00
_cell.angle_gamma   90.00
#
_symmetry.space_group_name_H-M   'P 1'
#
loop_
_entity.id
_entity.type
_entity.pdbx_description
1 polymer ?
#
loop_
_entity_poly.entity_id
_entity_poly.type
_entity_poly.pdbx_seq_one_letter_code
_entity_poly.pdbx_strand_id
1 'polypeptide(L)'
;MTIVIVNYGMGNVASVQKALKKLGYNSIITNDHDIIKKSDLIILPGVGSFKKGMENLKNSNLIQLLNEEVIEKRKPFLGICLGMQLLATFGNEPERVEGLGWIDGEVVKIKTIKKLRVPHLGWNSLKIKEDKTGFYSDFNNQDCYFI
;
A
#
# COMPACT_ATOMS: atom_id res chain seq x y z
N MET A 1 4.12 -15.53 -14.04
CA MET A 1 3.63 -14.78 -12.85
C MET A 1 2.83 -13.58 -13.34
N THR A 2 1.56 -13.55 -13.00
CA THR A 2 0.61 -12.47 -13.35
C THR A 2 0.47 -11.50 -12.18
N ILE A 3 0.92 -10.27 -12.36
CA ILE A 3 0.83 -9.20 -11.37
C ILE A 3 -0.37 -8.31 -11.68
N VAL A 4 -1.24 -8.10 -10.71
CA VAL A 4 -2.34 -7.16 -10.84
C VAL A 4 -2.08 -5.92 -10.01
N ILE A 5 -2.31 -4.76 -10.63
CA ILE A 5 -2.36 -3.44 -9.97
C ILE A 5 -3.82 -3.05 -9.87
N VAL A 6 -4.34 -2.98 -8.65
CA VAL A 6 -5.76 -2.69 -8.41
C VAL A 6 -6.06 -1.24 -8.75
N ASN A 7 -7.01 -1.03 -9.67
CA ASN A 7 -7.50 0.29 -10.05
C ASN A 7 -8.85 0.58 -9.38
N TYR A 8 -8.83 1.17 -8.21
CA TYR A 8 -10.02 1.59 -7.47
C TYR A 8 -10.26 3.12 -7.51
N GLY A 9 -9.67 3.78 -8.53
CA GLY A 9 -9.79 5.24 -8.71
C GLY A 9 -8.86 6.09 -7.84
N MET A 10 -7.93 5.46 -7.11
CA MET A 10 -6.94 6.14 -6.27
C MET A 10 -5.55 5.59 -6.59
N GLY A 11 -4.57 6.48 -6.71
CA GLY A 11 -3.18 6.05 -6.92
C GLY A 11 -2.66 6.25 -8.34
N ASN A 12 -1.33 6.34 -8.42
CA ASN A 12 -0.63 6.45 -9.70
C ASN A 12 -0.30 5.06 -10.25
N VAL A 13 -1.34 4.34 -10.67
CA VAL A 13 -1.24 2.95 -11.17
C VAL A 13 -0.27 2.83 -12.36
N ALA A 14 -0.23 3.84 -13.23
CA ALA A 14 0.64 3.84 -14.41
C ALA A 14 2.13 3.93 -14.03
N SER A 15 2.48 4.67 -12.99
CA SER A 15 3.86 4.74 -12.49
C SER A 15 4.31 3.42 -11.89
N VAL A 16 3.44 2.73 -11.16
CA VAL A 16 3.73 1.39 -10.63
C VAL A 16 3.94 0.40 -11.78
N GLN A 17 3.07 0.44 -12.80
CA GLN A 17 3.22 -0.41 -13.98
C GLN A 17 4.54 -0.17 -14.73
N LYS A 18 4.93 1.11 -14.91
CA LYS A 18 6.21 1.47 -15.54
C LYS A 18 7.41 0.95 -14.74
N ALA A 19 7.35 1.04 -13.40
CA ALA A 19 8.40 0.52 -12.52
C ALA A 19 8.55 -1.00 -12.67
N LEU A 20 7.44 -1.74 -12.63
CA LEU A 20 7.45 -3.19 -12.84
C LEU A 20 7.99 -3.57 -14.22
N LYS A 21 7.57 -2.84 -15.26
CA LYS A 21 8.09 -3.07 -16.63
C LYS A 21 9.60 -2.85 -16.71
N LYS A 22 10.13 -1.83 -16.03
CA LYS A 22 11.58 -1.58 -15.97
C LYS A 22 12.34 -2.73 -15.27
N LEU A 23 11.68 -3.41 -14.33
CA LEU A 23 12.21 -4.59 -13.65
C LEU A 23 11.98 -5.90 -14.44
N GLY A 24 11.41 -5.83 -15.64
CA GLY A 24 11.14 -7.00 -16.49
C GLY A 24 9.83 -7.73 -16.19
N TYR A 25 8.95 -7.15 -15.37
CA TYR A 25 7.65 -7.76 -15.03
C TYR A 25 6.51 -7.12 -15.83
N ASN A 26 5.63 -7.98 -16.37
CA ASN A 26 4.36 -7.54 -16.92
C ASN A 26 3.30 -7.48 -15.82
N SER A 27 2.41 -6.49 -15.90
CA SER A 27 1.33 -6.31 -14.96
C SER A 27 0.06 -5.79 -15.63
N ILE A 28 -1.08 -6.07 -15.01
CA ILE A 28 -2.41 -5.69 -15.50
C ILE A 28 -3.00 -4.68 -14.53
N ILE A 29 -3.40 -3.50 -15.02
CA ILE A 29 -4.14 -2.51 -14.24
C ILE A 29 -5.63 -2.84 -14.42
N THR A 30 -6.32 -3.20 -13.34
CA THR A 30 -7.73 -3.60 -13.41
C THR A 30 -8.44 -3.48 -12.07
N ASN A 31 -9.78 -3.43 -12.13
CA ASN A 31 -10.69 -3.68 -11.01
C ASN A 31 -11.60 -4.89 -11.28
N ASP A 32 -11.33 -5.63 -12.33
CA ASP A 32 -12.06 -6.84 -12.68
C ASP A 32 -11.76 -7.96 -11.68
N HIS A 33 -12.82 -8.49 -11.06
CA HIS A 33 -12.72 -9.48 -10.01
C HIS A 33 -12.11 -10.80 -10.49
N ASP A 34 -12.44 -11.23 -11.70
CA ASP A 34 -11.96 -12.52 -12.23
C ASP A 34 -10.48 -12.46 -12.58
N ILE A 35 -10.02 -11.31 -13.06
CA ILE A 35 -8.59 -11.08 -13.32
C ILE A 35 -7.81 -11.02 -12.02
N ILE A 36 -8.35 -10.34 -10.98
CA ILE A 36 -7.74 -10.28 -9.65
C ILE A 36 -7.65 -11.68 -9.03
N LYS A 37 -8.72 -12.48 -9.11
CA LYS A 37 -8.73 -13.88 -8.61
C LYS A 37 -7.68 -14.74 -9.28
N LYS A 38 -7.43 -14.56 -10.56
CA LYS A 38 -6.47 -15.36 -11.34
C LYS A 38 -5.02 -14.88 -11.23
N SER A 39 -4.78 -13.76 -10.56
CA SER A 39 -3.43 -13.24 -10.41
C SER A 39 -2.60 -14.00 -9.38
N ASP A 40 -1.29 -13.93 -9.54
CA ASP A 40 -0.31 -14.50 -8.60
C ASP A 40 0.09 -13.51 -7.50
N LEU A 41 -0.01 -12.20 -7.78
CA LEU A 41 0.36 -11.12 -6.87
C LEU A 41 -0.56 -9.92 -7.09
N ILE A 42 -0.97 -9.28 -5.99
CA ILE A 42 -1.80 -8.07 -5.98
C ILE A 42 -1.00 -6.88 -5.46
N ILE A 43 -1.05 -5.76 -6.19
CA ILE A 43 -0.51 -4.47 -5.73
C ILE A 43 -1.66 -3.50 -5.57
N LEU A 44 -1.75 -2.88 -4.40
CA LEU A 44 -2.72 -1.82 -4.10
C LEU A 44 -1.96 -0.49 -3.91
N PRO A 45 -1.81 0.31 -4.97
CA PRO A 45 -1.30 1.67 -4.81
C PRO A 45 -2.39 2.59 -4.29
N GLY A 46 -2.02 3.73 -3.73
CA GLY A 46 -2.99 4.74 -3.33
C GLY A 46 -2.36 6.11 -3.13
N VAL A 47 -3.12 7.16 -3.46
CA VAL A 47 -2.81 8.55 -3.11
C VAL A 47 -4.09 9.23 -2.66
N GLY A 48 -3.98 10.18 -1.71
CA GLY A 48 -5.11 10.92 -1.18
C GLY A 48 -5.51 10.50 0.23
N SER A 49 -6.76 10.77 0.64
CA SER A 49 -7.20 10.54 2.00
C SER A 49 -7.63 9.10 2.26
N PHE A 50 -7.43 8.64 3.49
CA PHE A 50 -7.82 7.32 3.97
C PHE A 50 -9.31 7.05 3.76
N LYS A 51 -10.17 7.99 4.16
CA LYS A 51 -11.63 7.90 3.99
C LYS A 51 -12.00 7.64 2.53
N LYS A 52 -11.48 8.45 1.61
CA LYS A 52 -11.80 8.31 0.19
C LYS A 52 -11.30 6.99 -0.40
N GLY A 53 -10.14 6.52 0.06
CA GLY A 53 -9.62 5.21 -0.33
C GLY A 53 -10.57 4.08 0.06
N MET A 54 -11.04 4.06 1.30
CA MET A 54 -11.99 3.04 1.78
C MET A 54 -13.35 3.13 1.08
N GLU A 55 -13.89 4.35 0.86
CA GLU A 55 -15.11 4.55 0.09
C GLU A 55 -15.00 3.97 -1.32
N ASN A 56 -13.90 4.24 -2.01
CA ASN A 56 -13.69 3.75 -3.37
C ASN A 56 -13.56 2.22 -3.42
N LEU A 57 -12.83 1.60 -2.48
CA LEU A 57 -12.76 0.13 -2.37
C LEU A 57 -14.14 -0.48 -2.14
N LYS A 58 -14.95 0.14 -1.26
CA LYS A 58 -16.31 -0.30 -0.97
C LYS A 58 -17.23 -0.17 -2.20
N ASN A 59 -17.20 0.98 -2.86
CA ASN A 59 -18.03 1.25 -4.04
C ASN A 59 -17.68 0.33 -5.24
N SER A 60 -16.44 -0.13 -5.29
CA SER A 60 -15.99 -1.08 -6.32
C SER A 60 -16.17 -2.55 -5.90
N ASN A 61 -16.80 -2.82 -4.75
CA ASN A 61 -16.98 -4.16 -4.16
C ASN A 61 -15.66 -4.95 -4.00
N LEU A 62 -14.54 -4.25 -3.82
CA LEU A 62 -13.22 -4.88 -3.77
C LEU A 62 -12.83 -5.37 -2.37
N ILE A 63 -13.46 -4.88 -1.30
CA ILE A 63 -13.06 -5.21 0.08
C ILE A 63 -13.19 -6.72 0.34
N GLN A 64 -14.34 -7.31 0.04
CA GLN A 64 -14.56 -8.75 0.25
C GLN A 64 -13.61 -9.58 -0.61
N LEU A 65 -13.49 -9.23 -1.89
CA LEU A 65 -12.59 -9.92 -2.82
C LEU A 65 -11.15 -9.92 -2.32
N LEU A 66 -10.64 -8.76 -1.89
CA LEU A 66 -9.28 -8.64 -1.39
C LEU A 66 -9.08 -9.42 -0.09
N ASN A 67 -10.08 -9.47 0.81
CA ASN A 67 -10.03 -10.31 2.01
C ASN A 67 -9.91 -11.79 1.65
N GLU A 68 -10.75 -12.28 0.75
CA GLU A 68 -10.71 -13.67 0.28
C GLU A 68 -9.35 -14.02 -0.32
N GLU A 69 -8.84 -13.17 -1.23
CA GLU A 69 -7.60 -13.47 -1.95
C GLU A 69 -6.35 -13.34 -1.07
N VAL A 70 -6.29 -12.29 -0.25
CA VAL A 70 -5.06 -11.95 0.50
C VAL A 70 -5.02 -12.63 1.86
N ILE A 71 -6.12 -12.60 2.60
CA ILE A 71 -6.13 -13.14 3.98
C ILE A 71 -6.41 -14.64 3.98
N GLU A 72 -7.48 -15.06 3.31
CA GLU A 72 -7.87 -16.48 3.34
C GLU A 72 -6.96 -17.33 2.45
N LYS A 73 -6.72 -16.91 1.19
CA LYS A 73 -5.88 -17.64 0.24
C LYS A 73 -4.39 -17.31 0.34
N ARG A 74 -4.03 -16.33 1.18
CA ARG A 74 -2.63 -15.89 1.41
C ARG A 74 -1.89 -15.50 0.12
N LYS A 75 -2.62 -14.88 -0.81
CA LYS A 75 -2.01 -14.38 -2.04
C LYS A 75 -1.01 -13.25 -1.70
N PRO A 76 0.19 -13.25 -2.29
CA PRO A 76 1.16 -12.18 -2.11
C PRO A 76 0.55 -10.81 -2.42
N PHE A 77 0.79 -9.85 -1.54
CA PHE A 77 0.19 -8.52 -1.60
C PHE A 77 1.20 -7.43 -1.25
N LEU A 78 1.13 -6.31 -1.97
CA LEU A 78 1.94 -5.12 -1.70
C LEU A 78 1.04 -3.87 -1.66
N GLY A 79 0.91 -3.26 -0.49
CA GLY A 79 0.32 -1.93 -0.35
C GLY A 79 1.37 -0.83 -0.54
N ILE A 80 1.08 0.20 -1.34
CA ILE A 80 1.99 1.32 -1.59
C ILE A 80 1.34 2.62 -1.11
N CYS A 81 2.02 3.35 -0.21
CA CYS A 81 1.59 4.63 0.35
C CYS A 81 0.19 4.51 0.98
N LEU A 82 -0.84 5.23 0.48
CA LEU A 82 -2.20 5.08 0.97
C LEU A 82 -2.67 3.61 0.93
N GLY A 83 -2.34 2.86 -0.12
CA GLY A 83 -2.69 1.44 -0.20
C GLY A 83 -2.11 0.60 0.95
N MET A 84 -0.93 0.93 1.47
CA MET A 84 -0.38 0.35 2.69
C MET A 84 -1.15 0.83 3.93
N GLN A 85 -1.47 2.11 4.01
CA GLN A 85 -2.20 2.67 5.15
C GLN A 85 -3.58 2.03 5.33
N LEU A 86 -4.29 1.75 4.22
CA LEU A 86 -5.62 1.13 4.26
C LEU A 86 -5.63 -0.27 4.90
N LEU A 87 -4.47 -0.91 5.10
CA LEU A 87 -4.36 -2.22 5.78
C LEU A 87 -4.62 -2.14 7.27
N ALA A 88 -4.47 -0.95 7.88
CA ALA A 88 -4.68 -0.73 9.31
C ALA A 88 -6.14 -0.94 9.72
N THR A 89 -6.38 -1.14 11.01
CA THR A 89 -7.73 -1.24 11.57
C THR A 89 -8.49 0.07 11.39
N PHE A 90 -7.82 1.21 11.60
CA PHE A 90 -8.42 2.55 11.49
C PHE A 90 -7.48 3.56 10.84
N GLY A 91 -8.07 4.56 10.19
CA GLY A 91 -7.41 5.80 9.81
C GLY A 91 -8.11 7.00 10.44
N ASN A 92 -7.35 8.01 10.86
CA ASN A 92 -7.84 9.21 11.53
C ASN A 92 -7.59 10.47 10.68
N GLU A 93 -7.98 10.45 9.41
CA GLU A 93 -7.73 11.59 8.50
C GLU A 93 -8.89 11.78 7.50
N PRO A 94 -9.72 12.82 7.63
CA PRO A 94 -9.83 13.81 8.70
C PRO A 94 -10.61 13.32 9.93
N GLU A 95 -11.29 12.20 9.82
CA GLU A 95 -12.08 11.55 10.87
C GLU A 95 -11.72 10.07 10.99
N ARG A 96 -12.14 9.43 12.08
CA ARG A 96 -11.89 8.02 12.29
C ARG A 96 -12.74 7.17 11.35
N VAL A 97 -12.08 6.40 10.51
CA VAL A 97 -12.70 5.50 9.51
C VAL A 97 -12.08 4.11 9.64
N GLU A 98 -12.89 3.08 9.53
CA GLU A 98 -12.42 1.70 9.50
C GLU A 98 -11.63 1.43 8.21
N GLY A 99 -10.48 0.75 8.35
CA GLY A 99 -9.67 0.25 7.26
C GLY A 99 -9.99 -1.20 6.92
N LEU A 100 -9.06 -1.88 6.27
CA LEU A 100 -9.20 -3.30 5.95
C LEU A 100 -8.99 -4.21 7.17
N GLY A 101 -8.37 -3.71 8.24
CA GLY A 101 -8.17 -4.45 9.48
C GLY A 101 -7.19 -5.63 9.37
N TRP A 102 -6.32 -5.64 8.37
CA TRP A 102 -5.33 -6.71 8.19
C TRP A 102 -4.11 -6.55 9.10
N ILE A 103 -3.84 -5.32 9.52
CA ILE A 103 -2.77 -4.97 10.44
C ILE A 103 -3.40 -4.23 11.62
N ASP A 104 -3.23 -4.75 12.82
CA ASP A 104 -3.72 -4.10 14.04
C ASP A 104 -2.95 -2.79 14.27
N GLY A 105 -3.68 -1.69 14.29
CA GLY A 105 -3.12 -0.37 14.45
C GLY A 105 -3.95 0.74 13.81
N GLU A 106 -3.46 1.96 13.94
CA GLU A 106 -4.13 3.16 13.44
C GLU A 106 -3.17 4.04 12.65
N VAL A 107 -3.65 4.56 11.52
CA VAL A 107 -2.97 5.63 10.77
C VAL A 107 -3.33 6.97 11.41
N VAL A 108 -2.34 7.63 11.97
CA VAL A 108 -2.51 8.91 12.67
C VAL A 108 -1.58 9.98 12.13
N LYS A 109 -1.98 11.24 12.28
CA LYS A 109 -1.10 12.37 11.94
C LYS A 109 0.17 12.33 12.79
N ILE A 110 1.32 12.49 12.15
CA ILE A 110 2.61 12.54 12.85
C ILE A 110 2.61 13.74 13.80
N LYS A 111 2.82 13.45 15.09
CA LYS A 111 3.00 14.49 16.13
C LYS A 111 4.47 14.90 16.14
N THR A 112 4.76 16.16 15.89
CA THR A 112 6.14 16.66 15.96
C THR A 112 6.49 17.14 17.35
N ILE A 113 7.64 16.71 17.83
CA ILE A 113 8.28 17.26 19.02
C ILE A 113 9.31 18.27 18.51
N LYS A 114 9.17 19.55 18.91
CA LYS A 114 10.13 20.65 18.65
C LYS A 114 10.58 20.81 17.18
N LYS A 115 9.98 21.77 16.46
CA LYS A 115 10.48 22.35 15.19
C LYS A 115 10.73 21.39 14.00
N LEU A 116 10.43 20.10 14.11
CA LEU A 116 10.49 19.21 12.97
C LEU A 116 9.33 19.54 12.00
N ARG A 117 9.65 19.60 10.72
CA ARG A 117 8.64 19.86 9.69
C ARG A 117 7.81 18.62 9.39
N VAL A 118 6.49 18.81 9.27
CA VAL A 118 5.57 17.80 8.73
C VAL A 118 4.93 18.40 7.48
N PRO A 119 4.91 17.70 6.36
CA PRO A 119 5.41 16.34 6.13
C PRO A 119 6.95 16.25 6.16
N HIS A 120 7.48 15.04 6.43
CA HIS A 120 8.90 14.75 6.28
C HIS A 120 9.21 14.58 4.80
N LEU A 121 9.89 15.55 4.20
CA LEU A 121 10.28 15.55 2.79
C LEU A 121 11.80 15.64 2.68
N GLY A 122 12.41 14.71 1.96
CA GLY A 122 13.84 14.76 1.70
C GLY A 122 14.56 13.41 1.77
N TRP A 123 15.87 13.46 1.51
CA TRP A 123 16.75 12.29 1.62
C TRP A 123 17.07 12.00 3.07
N ASN A 124 17.01 10.73 3.44
CA ASN A 124 17.45 10.27 4.75
C ASN A 124 17.88 8.80 4.68
N SER A 125 18.80 8.41 5.55
CA SER A 125 19.34 7.06 5.59
C SER A 125 18.43 6.13 6.37
N LEU A 126 18.24 4.92 5.86
CA LEU A 126 17.51 3.87 6.54
C LEU A 126 18.38 3.24 7.62
N LYS A 127 17.80 3.00 8.80
CA LYS A 127 18.40 2.25 9.88
C LYS A 127 17.53 1.05 10.20
N ILE A 128 17.98 -0.12 9.79
CA ILE A 128 17.26 -1.37 10.05
C ILE A 128 17.58 -1.81 11.48
N LYS A 129 16.57 -1.84 12.35
CA LYS A 129 16.73 -2.24 13.75
C LYS A 129 16.75 -3.76 13.92
N GLU A 130 15.81 -4.43 13.27
CA GLU A 130 15.68 -5.88 13.27
C GLU A 130 15.20 -6.33 11.89
N ASP A 131 15.86 -7.32 11.33
CA ASP A 131 15.43 -7.97 10.10
C ASP A 131 15.48 -9.49 10.27
N LYS A 132 14.42 -10.05 10.85
CA LYS A 132 14.30 -11.50 11.08
C LYS A 132 14.16 -12.30 9.78
N THR A 133 13.82 -11.62 8.68
CA THR A 133 13.60 -12.24 7.37
C THR A 133 14.82 -12.15 6.45
N GLY A 134 15.76 -11.27 6.75
CA GLY A 134 16.86 -10.90 5.86
C GLY A 134 16.45 -10.06 4.64
N PHE A 135 15.17 -9.78 4.50
CA PHE A 135 14.63 -9.09 3.32
C PHE A 135 15.10 -7.64 3.21
N TYR A 136 15.31 -6.98 4.35
CA TYR A 136 15.68 -5.56 4.41
C TYR A 136 17.17 -5.32 4.64
N SER A 137 17.97 -6.35 4.85
CA SER A 137 19.38 -6.21 5.23
C SER A 137 20.19 -5.36 4.25
N ASP A 138 19.94 -5.53 2.95
CA ASP A 138 20.64 -4.81 1.89
C ASP A 138 20.30 -3.31 1.84
N PHE A 139 19.22 -2.89 2.51
CA PHE A 139 18.82 -1.49 2.59
C PHE A 139 19.41 -0.75 3.79
N ASN A 140 20.10 -1.42 4.68
CA ASN A 140 20.69 -0.78 5.86
C ASN A 140 21.74 0.25 5.45
N ASN A 141 21.64 1.47 5.98
CA ASN A 141 22.44 2.64 5.62
C ASN A 141 22.29 3.11 4.16
N GLN A 142 21.29 2.64 3.42
CA GLN A 142 20.94 3.21 2.12
C GLN A 142 20.13 4.50 2.30
N ASP A 143 20.37 5.47 1.41
CA ASP A 143 19.60 6.70 1.39
C ASP A 143 18.31 6.51 0.59
N CYS A 144 17.19 6.91 1.19
CA CYS A 144 15.89 6.92 0.56
C CYS A 144 15.29 8.33 0.57
N TYR A 145 14.52 8.66 -0.45
CA TYR A 145 13.76 9.91 -0.50
C TYR A 145 12.40 9.69 0.13
N PHE A 146 12.12 10.40 1.21
CA PHE A 146 10.85 10.38 1.93
C PHE A 146 9.93 11.49 1.44
N ILE A 147 8.65 11.18 1.32
CA ILE A 147 7.56 12.11 0.99
C ILE A 147 6.35 11.85 1.87
#